data_e317825eb342c139de84b45b3bd5e2bf
#
_entry.id   e317825eb342c139de84b45b3bd5e2bf
#
_cell.length_a   1.000
_cell.length_b   1.000
_cell.length_c   1.000
_cell.angle_alpha   90.00
_cell.angle_beta   90.00
_cell.angle_gamma   90.00
#
_symmetry.space_group_name_H-M   'P 1'
#
loop_
_entity.id
_entity.type
_entity.pdbx_description
1 polymer ?
#
loop_
_entity_poly.entity_id
_entity_poly.type
_entity_poly.pdbx_seq_one_letter_code
_entity_poly.pdbx_strand_id
1 'polypeptide(L)'
;MYKRQPPISLLPDESRKRLQAIEQFSDLGSGIQIAMRDLDIRGAGDLLGGEQSGFISELGFEMYQKILSEAVQELKEESFAELFEEERKADRRYVSEAAIETDFALMIPDHYVNDIPERISLYRELDDLDHESELAAFKERLEDRFGPLPQETEDLIDTIRLRWLAEFLGMEKIVLKGGKLIAAFIANEDSAFFQGATFARILNYLKNHAKDTKMYQRNGALRMSIEGIQSTLAALRLLEDIAGLRAEEAAPKYESPVN
;
A
#
# COMPACT_ATOMS: atom_id res chain seq x y z
N MET A 1 31.50 43.27 12.02
CA MET A 1 30.39 43.31 13.02
C MET A 1 29.91 41.84 13.16
N TYR A 2 30.29 41.15 14.24
CA TYR A 2 29.88 39.76 14.48
C TYR A 2 28.44 39.78 15.04
N LYS A 3 27.47 39.24 14.29
CA LYS A 3 26.12 38.99 14.80
C LYS A 3 26.21 37.83 15.78
N ARG A 4 26.04 38.06 17.07
CA ARG A 4 25.89 36.99 18.05
C ARG A 4 24.48 36.40 17.90
N GLN A 5 24.43 35.17 17.50
CA GLN A 5 23.17 34.42 17.48
C GLN A 5 22.88 33.89 18.90
N PRO A 6 21.63 33.90 19.35
CA PRO A 6 21.27 33.29 20.63
C PRO A 6 21.51 31.78 20.59
N PRO A 7 21.85 31.15 21.71
CA PRO A 7 21.92 29.70 21.82
C PRO A 7 20.59 29.04 21.39
N ILE A 8 20.67 27.87 20.75
CA ILE A 8 19.48 27.11 20.28
C ILE A 8 18.47 26.88 21.39
N SER A 9 18.93 26.71 22.64
CA SER A 9 18.08 26.50 23.81
C SER A 9 17.20 27.71 24.19
N LEU A 10 17.52 28.92 23.70
CA LEU A 10 16.74 30.13 23.94
C LEU A 10 15.79 30.49 22.80
N LEU A 11 15.76 29.68 21.75
CA LEU A 11 14.83 29.88 20.64
C LEU A 11 13.44 29.35 20.98
N PRO A 12 12.36 30.02 20.51
CA PRO A 12 11.03 29.46 20.54
C PRO A 12 10.97 28.06 19.90
N ASP A 13 10.08 27.21 20.37
CA ASP A 13 9.94 25.82 19.94
C ASP A 13 9.78 25.67 18.43
N GLU A 14 8.95 26.51 17.80
CA GLU A 14 8.76 26.52 16.36
C GLU A 14 10.06 26.86 15.59
N SER A 15 10.81 27.86 16.08
CA SER A 15 12.07 28.24 15.42
C SER A 15 13.11 27.14 15.53
N ARG A 16 13.14 26.41 16.65
CA ARG A 16 14.00 25.25 16.85
C ARG A 16 13.64 24.11 15.90
N LYS A 17 12.34 23.79 15.79
CA LYS A 17 11.82 22.75 14.87
C LYS A 17 12.14 23.09 13.40
N ARG A 18 12.03 24.36 12.99
CA ARG A 18 12.39 24.81 11.62
C ARG A 18 13.87 24.66 11.34
N LEU A 19 14.74 25.01 12.31
CA LEU A 19 16.18 24.80 12.15
C LEU A 19 16.53 23.32 12.04
N GLN A 20 15.90 22.47 12.83
CA GLN A 20 16.07 21.01 12.74
C GLN A 20 15.60 20.46 11.38
N ALA A 21 14.50 20.97 10.85
CA ALA A 21 14.01 20.57 9.52
C ALA A 21 15.03 20.95 8.42
N ILE A 22 15.62 22.14 8.47
CA ILE A 22 16.66 22.56 7.50
C ILE A 22 17.93 21.70 7.64
N GLU A 23 18.29 21.33 8.85
CA GLU A 23 19.44 20.46 9.11
C GLU A 23 19.20 19.04 8.61
N GLN A 24 17.98 18.50 8.83
CA GLN A 24 17.57 17.15 8.43
C GLN A 24 17.43 16.99 6.91
N PHE A 25 16.98 18.05 6.23
CA PHE A 25 16.73 18.06 4.79
C PHE A 25 17.70 18.98 4.06
N SER A 26 19.02 18.76 4.24
CA SER A 26 20.06 19.58 3.65
C SER A 26 20.45 19.20 2.22
N ASP A 27 19.92 18.11 1.68
CA ASP A 27 20.27 17.61 0.35
C ASP A 27 19.68 18.43 -0.78
N LEU A 28 20.32 18.39 -1.93
CA LEU A 28 19.87 19.10 -3.13
C LEU A 28 18.52 18.51 -3.60
N GLY A 29 17.50 19.36 -3.71
CA GLY A 29 16.14 18.93 -4.09
C GLY A 29 15.16 18.79 -2.91
N SER A 30 15.62 18.88 -1.66
CA SER A 30 14.78 18.73 -0.46
C SER A 30 13.83 19.91 -0.17
N GLY A 31 13.71 20.86 -1.08
CA GLY A 31 12.89 22.07 -0.89
C GLY A 31 11.42 21.77 -0.57
N ILE A 32 10.84 20.73 -1.19
CA ILE A 32 9.46 20.30 -0.94
C ILE A 32 9.33 19.74 0.47
N GLN A 33 10.26 18.89 0.92
CA GLN A 33 10.25 18.29 2.26
C GLN A 33 10.40 19.36 3.36
N ILE A 34 11.26 20.37 3.14
CA ILE A 34 11.39 21.54 4.03
C ILE A 34 10.07 22.32 4.07
N ALA A 35 9.43 22.56 2.92
CA ALA A 35 8.16 23.29 2.84
C ALA A 35 7.03 22.53 3.54
N MET A 36 6.94 21.20 3.34
CA MET A 36 5.98 20.34 4.03
C MET A 36 6.20 20.36 5.54
N ARG A 37 7.45 20.27 5.98
CA ARG A 37 7.77 20.33 7.40
C ARG A 37 7.50 21.70 8.03
N ASP A 38 7.70 22.79 7.30
CA ASP A 38 7.33 24.14 7.74
C ASP A 38 5.80 24.27 7.86
N LEU A 39 5.04 23.66 6.95
CA LEU A 39 3.58 23.59 7.00
C LEU A 39 3.09 22.81 8.24
N ASP A 40 3.69 21.67 8.54
CA ASP A 40 3.42 20.89 9.77
C ASP A 40 3.68 21.73 11.05
N ILE A 41 4.81 22.45 11.09
CA ILE A 41 5.20 23.27 12.22
C ILE A 41 4.23 24.44 12.43
N ARG A 42 3.75 25.05 11.36
CA ARG A 42 2.77 26.15 11.39
C ARG A 42 1.34 25.68 11.65
N GLY A 43 1.06 24.37 11.36
CA GLY A 43 -0.26 23.81 11.53
C GLY A 43 -1.25 24.20 10.43
N ALA A 44 -0.79 24.43 9.18
CA ALA A 44 -1.60 24.70 7.96
C ALA A 44 -2.84 25.63 8.12
N GLY A 45 -2.92 26.38 9.20
CA GLY A 45 -4.10 27.15 9.60
C GLY A 45 -4.57 28.21 8.60
N ASP A 46 -3.63 28.76 7.83
CA ASP A 46 -3.95 29.78 6.82
C ASP A 46 -4.55 29.19 5.52
N LEU A 47 -4.36 27.88 5.27
CA LEU A 47 -4.86 27.20 4.06
C LEU A 47 -6.27 26.64 4.22
N LEU A 48 -6.66 26.23 5.44
CA LEU A 48 -7.86 25.47 5.72
C LEU A 48 -8.84 26.11 6.72
N GLY A 49 -8.51 27.31 7.21
CA GLY A 49 -9.30 28.02 8.23
C GLY A 49 -8.83 27.72 9.67
N GLY A 50 -8.97 28.74 10.55
CA GLY A 50 -8.38 28.75 11.89
C GLY A 50 -8.84 27.63 12.84
N GLU A 51 -10.00 27.01 12.60
CA GLU A 51 -10.52 25.92 13.43
C GLU A 51 -9.88 24.56 13.13
N GLN A 52 -9.29 24.37 11.95
CA GLN A 52 -8.67 23.10 11.55
C GLN A 52 -7.14 23.05 11.78
N SER A 53 -6.53 24.18 12.07
CA SER A 53 -5.07 24.30 12.30
C SER A 53 -4.55 23.46 13.46
N GLY A 54 -5.34 23.34 14.55
CA GLY A 54 -5.00 22.51 15.70
C GLY A 54 -4.96 21.03 15.37
N PHE A 55 -5.88 20.59 14.53
CA PHE A 55 -6.03 19.19 14.16
C PHE A 55 -4.85 18.68 13.31
N ILE A 56 -4.38 19.50 12.37
CA ILE A 56 -3.21 19.18 11.52
C ILE A 56 -1.92 19.17 12.34
N SER A 57 -1.81 20.07 13.33
CA SER A 57 -0.65 20.11 14.22
C SER A 57 -0.52 18.88 15.11
N GLU A 58 -1.65 18.25 15.48
CA GLU A 58 -1.67 17.04 16.31
C GLU A 58 -1.46 15.76 15.50
N LEU A 59 -2.05 15.67 14.30
CA LEU A 59 -2.04 14.46 13.48
C LEU A 59 -0.89 14.41 12.45
N GLY A 60 -0.32 15.57 12.09
CA GLY A 60 0.59 15.70 10.95
C GLY A 60 -0.14 15.82 9.62
N PHE A 61 0.53 16.43 8.65
CA PHE A 61 -0.08 16.74 7.33
C PHE A 61 -0.41 15.48 6.51
N GLU A 62 0.45 14.48 6.53
CA GLU A 62 0.24 13.20 5.80
C GLU A 62 -1.01 12.48 6.30
N MET A 63 -1.19 12.39 7.62
CA MET A 63 -2.36 11.76 8.22
C MET A 63 -3.64 12.56 7.94
N TYR A 64 -3.56 13.89 7.95
CA TYR A 64 -4.68 14.75 7.57
C TYR A 64 -5.08 14.54 6.10
N GLN A 65 -4.13 14.46 5.18
CA GLN A 65 -4.41 14.17 3.77
C GLN A 65 -5.07 12.80 3.59
N LYS A 66 -4.62 11.79 4.32
CA LYS A 66 -5.21 10.45 4.30
C LYS A 66 -6.67 10.50 4.75
N ILE A 67 -6.96 11.11 5.90
CA ILE A 67 -8.32 11.28 6.41
C ILE A 67 -9.20 12.07 5.43
N LEU A 68 -8.65 13.13 4.82
CA LEU A 68 -9.38 13.93 3.84
C LEU A 68 -9.71 13.14 2.58
N SER A 69 -8.77 12.35 2.06
CA SER A 69 -9.00 11.49 0.90
C SER A 69 -10.04 10.41 1.17
N GLU A 70 -9.98 9.79 2.37
CA GLU A 70 -10.99 8.82 2.82
C GLU A 70 -12.38 9.45 2.93
N ALA A 71 -12.50 10.64 3.51
CA ALA A 71 -13.77 11.37 3.61
C ALA A 71 -14.32 11.81 2.24
N VAL A 72 -13.45 12.19 1.30
CA VAL A 72 -13.86 12.49 -0.10
C VAL A 72 -14.35 11.23 -0.80
N GLN A 73 -13.69 10.09 -0.56
CA GLN A 73 -14.11 8.80 -1.11
C GLN A 73 -15.47 8.39 -0.57
N GLU A 74 -15.69 8.50 0.74
CA GLU A 74 -16.96 8.22 1.39
C GLU A 74 -18.09 9.12 0.86
N LEU A 75 -17.83 10.43 0.68
CA LEU A 75 -18.79 11.36 0.07
C LEU A 75 -19.11 11.01 -1.37
N LYS A 76 -18.13 10.58 -2.17
CA LYS A 76 -18.36 10.10 -3.54
C LYS A 76 -19.26 8.86 -3.54
N GLU A 77 -19.07 7.96 -2.61
CA GLU A 77 -19.84 6.73 -2.50
C GLU A 77 -21.28 6.95 -2.00
N GLU A 78 -21.48 7.82 -1.01
CA GLU A 78 -22.78 8.05 -0.38
C GLU A 78 -23.63 9.11 -1.11
N SER A 79 -23.04 10.26 -1.44
CA SER A 79 -23.80 11.43 -1.91
C SER A 79 -23.83 11.61 -3.42
N PHE A 80 -22.85 11.04 -4.13
CA PHE A 80 -22.66 11.22 -5.57
C PHE A 80 -22.54 9.90 -6.35
N ALA A 81 -23.05 8.81 -5.81
CA ALA A 81 -22.97 7.47 -6.39
C ALA A 81 -23.38 7.39 -7.87
N GLU A 82 -24.41 8.13 -8.26
CA GLU A 82 -24.93 8.15 -9.65
C GLU A 82 -23.99 8.89 -10.62
N LEU A 83 -23.27 9.93 -10.16
CA LEU A 83 -22.37 10.74 -11.00
C LEU A 83 -21.03 10.04 -11.27
N PHE A 84 -20.59 9.19 -10.36
CA PHE A 84 -19.31 8.48 -10.43
C PHE A 84 -19.45 6.97 -10.72
N GLU A 85 -20.61 6.52 -11.20
CA GLU A 85 -20.90 5.11 -11.46
C GLU A 85 -19.97 4.48 -12.53
N GLU A 86 -19.47 5.26 -13.49
CA GLU A 86 -18.52 4.80 -14.49
C GLU A 86 -17.10 4.69 -13.93
N GLU A 87 -16.64 5.64 -13.08
CA GLU A 87 -15.36 5.56 -12.38
C GLU A 87 -15.34 4.37 -11.39
N ARG A 88 -16.44 4.13 -10.68
CA ARG A 88 -16.60 2.97 -9.78
C ARG A 88 -16.52 1.62 -10.50
N LYS A 89 -16.90 1.55 -11.78
CA LYS A 89 -16.76 0.31 -12.58
C LYS A 89 -15.32 0.04 -13.01
N ALA A 90 -14.50 1.11 -13.13
CA ALA A 90 -13.10 1.03 -13.52
C ALA A 90 -12.17 0.76 -12.32
N ASP A 91 -12.47 1.31 -11.14
CA ASP A 91 -11.63 1.20 -9.92
C ASP A 91 -12.40 0.52 -8.78
N ARG A 92 -12.68 -0.79 -8.95
CA ARG A 92 -13.38 -1.59 -7.94
C ARG A 92 -12.43 -2.10 -6.86
N ARG A 93 -11.83 -1.21 -6.10
CA ARG A 93 -11.18 -1.58 -4.85
C ARG A 93 -12.24 -1.62 -3.74
N TYR A 94 -12.51 -2.78 -3.21
CA TYR A 94 -13.44 -2.97 -2.08
C TYR A 94 -12.79 -2.64 -0.74
N VAL A 95 -11.47 -2.57 -0.70
CA VAL A 95 -10.64 -2.28 0.46
C VAL A 95 -9.67 -1.19 0.07
N SER A 96 -9.57 -0.14 0.88
CA SER A 96 -8.66 0.99 0.64
C SER A 96 -7.20 0.65 0.93
N GLU A 97 -6.95 -0.24 1.89
CA GLU A 97 -5.61 -0.66 2.29
C GLU A 97 -5.68 -2.05 2.93
N ALA A 98 -4.95 -3.01 2.36
CA ALA A 98 -4.89 -4.37 2.87
C ALA A 98 -3.61 -4.60 3.69
N ALA A 99 -3.76 -5.13 4.91
CA ALA A 99 -2.64 -5.48 5.77
C ALA A 99 -2.06 -6.86 5.42
N ILE A 100 -0.75 -6.94 5.19
CA ILE A 100 -0.05 -8.20 4.94
C ILE A 100 0.85 -8.53 6.15
N GLU A 101 0.62 -9.66 6.80
CA GLU A 101 1.49 -10.18 7.86
C GLU A 101 2.14 -11.48 7.41
N THR A 102 3.44 -11.62 7.63
CA THR A 102 4.18 -12.81 7.24
C THR A 102 5.28 -13.16 8.25
N ASP A 103 5.77 -14.39 8.21
CA ASP A 103 7.00 -14.84 8.86
C ASP A 103 8.22 -14.82 7.91
N PHE A 104 8.03 -14.41 6.65
CA PHE A 104 9.15 -14.18 5.73
C PHE A 104 9.90 -12.90 6.07
N ALA A 105 11.20 -12.88 5.76
CA ALA A 105 12.02 -11.68 5.90
C ALA A 105 11.73 -10.72 4.73
N LEU A 106 10.97 -9.67 5.00
CA LEU A 106 10.63 -8.62 4.04
C LEU A 106 11.52 -7.41 4.30
N MET A 107 12.64 -7.29 3.60
CA MET A 107 13.56 -6.19 3.81
C MET A 107 14.46 -5.92 2.59
N ILE A 108 15.02 -4.73 2.54
CA ILE A 108 16.20 -4.39 1.74
C ILE A 108 17.41 -4.58 2.66
N PRO A 109 18.21 -5.64 2.48
CA PRO A 109 19.33 -5.94 3.39
C PRO A 109 20.40 -4.84 3.35
N ASP A 110 21.12 -4.67 4.48
CA ASP A 110 22.21 -3.70 4.62
C ASP A 110 23.41 -3.99 3.71
N HIS A 111 23.64 -5.25 3.40
CA HIS A 111 24.68 -5.65 2.45
C HIS A 111 24.33 -5.33 1.00
N TYR A 112 23.05 -5.15 0.68
CA TYR A 112 22.57 -4.76 -0.64
C TYR A 112 22.52 -3.25 -0.81
N VAL A 113 21.92 -2.52 0.15
CA VAL A 113 21.93 -1.06 0.21
C VAL A 113 22.49 -0.65 1.58
N ASN A 114 23.75 -0.27 1.65
CA ASN A 114 24.45 0.01 2.91
C ASN A 114 24.02 1.33 3.57
N ASP A 115 23.62 2.32 2.76
CA ASP A 115 23.21 3.64 3.25
C ASP A 115 21.81 3.61 3.88
N ILE A 116 21.69 3.98 5.18
CA ILE A 116 20.42 3.94 5.91
C ILE A 116 19.41 4.96 5.38
N PRO A 117 19.74 6.25 5.17
CA PRO A 117 18.86 7.22 4.55
C PRO A 117 18.32 6.75 3.20
N GLU A 118 19.16 6.17 2.36
CA GLU A 118 18.76 5.66 1.05
C GLU A 118 17.79 4.48 1.18
N ARG A 119 18.04 3.52 2.08
CA ARG A 119 17.08 2.43 2.34
C ARG A 119 15.70 2.95 2.79
N ILE A 120 15.68 3.94 3.68
CA ILE A 120 14.42 4.54 4.13
C ILE A 120 13.68 5.21 2.96
N SER A 121 14.42 5.90 2.08
CA SER A 121 13.83 6.50 0.87
C SER A 121 13.24 5.45 -0.07
N LEU A 122 13.94 4.32 -0.26
CA LEU A 122 13.48 3.21 -1.09
C LEU A 122 12.22 2.54 -0.50
N TYR A 123 12.11 2.39 0.82
CA TYR A 123 10.89 1.87 1.45
C TYR A 123 9.70 2.80 1.25
N ARG A 124 9.90 4.12 1.38
CA ARG A 124 8.83 5.11 1.15
C ARG A 124 8.39 5.10 -0.31
N GLU A 125 9.36 5.14 -1.23
CA GLU A 125 9.06 5.05 -2.65
C GLU A 125 8.26 3.78 -2.98
N LEU A 126 8.65 2.62 -2.42
CA LEU A 126 7.97 1.35 -2.64
C LEU A 126 6.54 1.35 -2.08
N ASP A 127 6.31 2.02 -0.96
CA ASP A 127 4.97 2.12 -0.34
C ASP A 127 4.02 3.01 -1.13
N ASP A 128 4.55 4.02 -1.82
CA ASP A 128 3.79 4.97 -2.64
C ASP A 128 3.43 4.43 -4.05
N LEU A 129 3.92 3.23 -4.43
CA LEU A 129 3.65 2.66 -5.75
C LEU A 129 2.25 2.06 -5.83
N ASP A 130 1.51 2.44 -6.88
CA ASP A 130 0.14 1.98 -7.12
C ASP A 130 -0.01 1.10 -8.37
N HIS A 131 1.03 1.05 -9.25
CA HIS A 131 0.94 0.40 -10.55
C HIS A 131 2.10 -0.56 -10.82
N GLU A 132 1.82 -1.68 -11.51
CA GLU A 132 2.83 -2.69 -11.86
C GLU A 132 3.96 -2.12 -12.73
N SER A 133 3.68 -1.16 -13.61
CA SER A 133 4.71 -0.50 -14.43
C SER A 133 5.72 0.29 -13.60
N GLU A 134 5.27 0.93 -12.53
CA GLU A 134 6.12 1.67 -11.60
C GLU A 134 6.96 0.72 -10.75
N LEU A 135 6.34 -0.37 -10.26
CA LEU A 135 7.02 -1.41 -9.52
C LEU A 135 8.10 -2.11 -10.34
N ALA A 136 7.82 -2.39 -11.62
CA ALA A 136 8.80 -2.95 -12.54
C ALA A 136 9.97 -1.98 -12.78
N ALA A 137 9.70 -0.69 -12.99
CA ALA A 137 10.73 0.33 -13.13
C ALA A 137 11.55 0.51 -11.84
N PHE A 138 10.92 0.43 -10.67
CA PHE A 138 11.60 0.43 -9.37
C PHE A 138 12.56 -0.76 -9.25
N LYS A 139 12.09 -1.95 -9.58
CA LYS A 139 12.91 -3.17 -9.58
C LYS A 139 14.13 -3.03 -10.51
N GLU A 140 13.93 -2.59 -11.75
CA GLU A 140 15.01 -2.39 -12.74
C GLU A 140 16.05 -1.39 -12.23
N ARG A 141 15.63 -0.28 -11.62
CA ARG A 141 16.55 0.71 -11.03
C ARG A 141 17.37 0.13 -9.87
N LEU A 142 16.77 -0.71 -9.02
CA LEU A 142 17.50 -1.37 -7.94
C LEU A 142 18.57 -2.31 -8.50
N GLU A 143 18.20 -3.13 -9.49
CA GLU A 143 19.13 -4.07 -10.13
C GLU A 143 20.27 -3.36 -10.87
N ASP A 144 19.99 -2.25 -11.54
CA ASP A 144 20.99 -1.43 -12.24
C ASP A 144 22.00 -0.79 -11.28
N ARG A 145 21.53 -0.32 -10.11
CA ARG A 145 22.38 0.41 -9.15
C ARG A 145 23.13 -0.52 -8.17
N PHE A 146 22.50 -1.60 -7.74
CA PHE A 146 23.01 -2.42 -6.65
C PHE A 146 23.25 -3.88 -7.05
N GLY A 147 22.93 -4.24 -8.29
CA GLY A 147 23.05 -5.63 -8.78
C GLY A 147 21.81 -6.48 -8.50
N PRO A 148 21.91 -7.82 -8.68
CA PRO A 148 20.77 -8.72 -8.53
C PRO A 148 20.10 -8.58 -7.18
N LEU A 149 18.74 -8.63 -7.19
CA LEU A 149 17.95 -8.51 -5.97
C LEU A 149 18.19 -9.70 -5.02
N PRO A 150 18.39 -9.45 -3.73
CA PRO A 150 18.29 -10.47 -2.70
C PRO A 150 16.85 -11.02 -2.61
N GLN A 151 16.70 -12.27 -2.16
CA GLN A 151 15.39 -12.92 -2.01
C GLN A 151 14.45 -12.14 -1.09
N GLU A 152 14.98 -11.59 0.00
CA GLU A 152 14.20 -10.78 0.95
C GLU A 152 13.61 -9.52 0.32
N THR A 153 14.32 -8.96 -0.68
CA THR A 153 13.85 -7.79 -1.44
C THR A 153 12.85 -8.21 -2.52
N GLU A 154 13.02 -9.36 -3.16
CA GLU A 154 12.01 -9.91 -4.08
C GLU A 154 10.72 -10.23 -3.34
N ASP A 155 10.80 -10.88 -2.18
CA ASP A 155 9.64 -11.16 -1.32
C ASP A 155 8.93 -9.88 -0.87
N LEU A 156 9.68 -8.82 -0.58
CA LEU A 156 9.13 -7.50 -0.26
C LEU A 156 8.35 -6.91 -1.45
N ILE A 157 8.90 -6.95 -2.66
CA ILE A 157 8.25 -6.49 -3.89
C ILE A 157 6.98 -7.31 -4.17
N ASP A 158 7.04 -8.62 -4.04
CA ASP A 158 5.86 -9.49 -4.21
C ASP A 158 4.77 -9.20 -3.18
N THR A 159 5.14 -8.72 -1.98
CA THR A 159 4.18 -8.30 -0.95
C THR A 159 3.37 -7.07 -1.38
N ILE A 160 3.96 -6.15 -2.15
CA ILE A 160 3.20 -5.01 -2.73
C ILE A 160 2.11 -5.52 -3.69
N ARG A 161 2.46 -6.45 -4.59
CA ARG A 161 1.48 -7.09 -5.49
C ARG A 161 0.40 -7.86 -4.72
N LEU A 162 0.79 -8.54 -3.64
CA LEU A 162 -0.17 -9.22 -2.75
C LEU A 162 -1.14 -8.24 -2.12
N ARG A 163 -0.69 -7.05 -1.72
CA ARG A 163 -1.55 -5.98 -1.18
C ARG A 163 -2.57 -5.55 -2.21
N TRP A 164 -2.17 -5.21 -3.43
CA TRP A 164 -3.09 -4.83 -4.51
C TRP A 164 -4.13 -5.91 -4.85
N LEU A 165 -3.69 -7.18 -4.91
CA LEU A 165 -4.60 -8.31 -5.15
C LEU A 165 -5.55 -8.51 -3.97
N ALA A 166 -5.10 -8.33 -2.74
CA ALA A 166 -5.94 -8.41 -1.56
C ALA A 166 -7.05 -7.34 -1.59
N GLU A 167 -6.70 -6.09 -1.90
CA GLU A 167 -7.65 -4.98 -2.06
C GLU A 167 -8.69 -5.29 -3.15
N PHE A 168 -8.24 -5.76 -4.31
CA PHE A 168 -9.11 -6.17 -5.42
C PHE A 168 -10.04 -7.33 -5.04
N LEU A 169 -9.54 -8.29 -4.25
CA LEU A 169 -10.30 -9.47 -3.79
C LEU A 169 -11.13 -9.21 -2.51
N GLY A 170 -11.22 -7.96 -2.04
CA GLY A 170 -12.00 -7.60 -0.87
C GLY A 170 -11.46 -8.15 0.45
N MET A 171 -10.14 -8.31 0.55
CA MET A 171 -9.45 -8.83 1.73
C MET A 171 -8.80 -7.67 2.49
N GLU A 172 -9.23 -7.39 3.70
CA GLU A 172 -8.64 -6.37 4.59
C GLU A 172 -7.30 -6.83 5.18
N LYS A 173 -7.09 -8.15 5.26
CA LYS A 173 -5.88 -8.69 5.87
C LYS A 173 -5.53 -10.05 5.29
N ILE A 174 -4.22 -10.24 5.01
CA ILE A 174 -3.64 -11.55 4.70
C ILE A 174 -2.57 -11.87 5.74
N VAL A 175 -2.59 -13.10 6.24
CA VAL A 175 -1.56 -13.64 7.13
C VAL A 175 -0.92 -14.85 6.46
N LEU A 176 0.39 -14.76 6.17
CA LEU A 176 1.21 -15.81 5.58
C LEU A 176 2.16 -16.34 6.64
N LYS A 177 1.79 -17.38 7.35
CA LYS A 177 2.61 -17.95 8.44
C LYS A 177 2.48 -19.48 8.50
N GLY A 178 3.60 -20.13 8.74
CA GLY A 178 3.66 -21.58 8.93
C GLY A 178 3.11 -22.38 7.75
N GLY A 179 3.37 -21.93 6.52
CA GLY A 179 2.91 -22.60 5.29
C GLY A 179 1.41 -22.45 5.02
N LYS A 180 0.75 -21.46 5.62
CA LYS A 180 -0.67 -21.18 5.45
C LYS A 180 -0.90 -19.74 5.06
N LEU A 181 -1.88 -19.53 4.16
CA LEU A 181 -2.46 -18.23 3.88
C LEU A 181 -3.81 -18.14 4.60
N ILE A 182 -3.99 -17.11 5.41
CA ILE A 182 -5.28 -16.79 6.03
C ILE A 182 -5.66 -15.38 5.57
N ALA A 183 -6.77 -15.27 4.82
CA ALA A 183 -7.33 -14.00 4.39
C ALA A 183 -8.58 -13.67 5.24
N ALA A 184 -8.68 -12.42 5.69
CA ALA A 184 -9.88 -11.87 6.30
C ALA A 184 -10.54 -10.92 5.31
N PHE A 185 -11.82 -11.13 5.01
CA PHE A 185 -12.60 -10.27 4.14
C PHE A 185 -13.14 -9.06 4.88
N ILE A 186 -13.64 -8.09 4.13
CA ILE A 186 -14.30 -6.89 4.65
C ILE A 186 -15.34 -7.27 5.72
N ALA A 187 -15.35 -6.48 6.80
CA ALA A 187 -16.22 -6.75 7.95
C ALA A 187 -17.70 -6.41 7.70
N ASN A 188 -17.99 -5.51 6.73
CA ASN A 188 -19.36 -5.14 6.40
C ASN A 188 -20.05 -6.25 5.60
N GLU A 189 -20.91 -7.03 6.26
CA GLU A 189 -21.67 -8.13 5.66
C GLU A 189 -22.67 -7.67 4.58
N ASP A 190 -23.13 -6.43 4.63
CA ASP A 190 -24.07 -5.83 3.65
C ASP A 190 -23.36 -5.28 2.41
N SER A 191 -22.03 -5.39 2.33
CA SER A 191 -21.28 -4.90 1.19
C SER A 191 -21.66 -5.58 -0.12
N ALA A 192 -21.79 -4.79 -1.18
CA ALA A 192 -22.01 -5.28 -2.54
C ALA A 192 -20.94 -6.27 -3.02
N PHE A 193 -19.77 -6.32 -2.37
CA PHE A 193 -18.71 -7.29 -2.60
C PHE A 193 -19.23 -8.72 -2.54
N PHE A 194 -19.99 -9.08 -1.50
CA PHE A 194 -20.49 -10.44 -1.28
C PHE A 194 -21.53 -10.90 -2.31
N GLN A 195 -22.11 -9.96 -3.05
CA GLN A 195 -23.02 -10.24 -4.16
C GLN A 195 -22.33 -10.14 -5.52
N GLY A 196 -21.06 -9.76 -5.54
CA GLY A 196 -20.27 -9.48 -6.75
C GLY A 196 -19.66 -10.72 -7.40
N ALA A 197 -19.27 -10.57 -8.66
CA ALA A 197 -18.62 -11.62 -9.44
C ALA A 197 -17.26 -12.04 -8.85
N THR A 198 -16.55 -11.14 -8.19
CA THR A 198 -15.26 -11.42 -7.54
C THR A 198 -15.44 -12.41 -6.38
N PHE A 199 -16.42 -12.18 -5.50
CA PHE A 199 -16.70 -13.11 -4.42
C PHE A 199 -17.22 -14.47 -4.92
N ALA A 200 -18.03 -14.48 -5.98
CA ALA A 200 -18.46 -15.71 -6.62
C ALA A 200 -17.27 -16.54 -7.18
N ARG A 201 -16.25 -15.90 -7.73
CA ARG A 201 -14.99 -16.58 -8.16
C ARG A 201 -14.25 -17.19 -6.99
N ILE A 202 -14.11 -16.47 -5.88
CA ILE A 202 -13.51 -16.99 -4.64
C ILE A 202 -14.24 -18.24 -4.17
N LEU A 203 -15.57 -18.21 -4.09
CA LEU A 203 -16.38 -19.37 -3.69
C LEU A 203 -16.20 -20.55 -4.65
N ASN A 204 -16.14 -20.30 -5.95
CA ASN A 204 -15.91 -21.36 -6.94
C ASN A 204 -14.53 -21.99 -6.81
N TYR A 205 -13.49 -21.16 -6.56
CA TYR A 205 -12.15 -21.65 -6.28
C TYR A 205 -12.13 -22.57 -5.06
N LEU A 206 -12.71 -22.12 -3.93
CA LEU A 206 -12.78 -22.91 -2.71
C LEU A 206 -13.52 -24.22 -2.88
N LYS A 207 -14.61 -24.23 -3.65
CA LYS A 207 -15.38 -25.45 -3.97
C LYS A 207 -14.52 -26.47 -4.73
N ASN A 208 -13.70 -26.01 -5.67
CA ASN A 208 -12.84 -26.88 -6.47
C ASN A 208 -11.60 -27.36 -5.72
N HIS A 209 -11.19 -26.66 -4.65
CA HIS A 209 -10.00 -26.96 -3.85
C HIS A 209 -10.34 -27.24 -2.38
N ALA A 210 -11.48 -27.90 -2.12
CA ALA A 210 -12.02 -28.11 -0.79
C ALA A 210 -11.11 -28.93 0.18
N LYS A 211 -10.10 -29.62 -0.34
CA LYS A 211 -9.15 -30.40 0.50
C LYS A 211 -8.21 -29.49 1.27
N ASP A 212 -7.73 -28.42 0.64
CA ASP A 212 -6.65 -27.57 1.16
C ASP A 212 -7.16 -26.19 1.58
N THR A 213 -8.47 -25.94 1.40
CA THR A 213 -9.10 -24.66 1.64
C THR A 213 -10.24 -24.76 2.63
N LYS A 214 -10.42 -23.71 3.48
CA LYS A 214 -11.53 -23.60 4.41
C LYS A 214 -12.05 -22.17 4.45
N MET A 215 -13.36 -22.02 4.52
CA MET A 215 -14.00 -20.74 4.82
C MET A 215 -14.72 -20.83 6.15
N TYR A 216 -14.55 -19.83 7.00
CA TYR A 216 -15.14 -19.80 8.33
C TYR A 216 -15.31 -18.37 8.83
N GLN A 217 -16.22 -18.17 9.78
CA GLN A 217 -16.43 -16.87 10.43
C GLN A 217 -15.71 -16.84 11.78
N ARG A 218 -15.00 -15.76 12.06
CA ARG A 218 -14.35 -15.54 13.37
C ARG A 218 -14.35 -14.06 13.72
N ASN A 219 -14.82 -13.73 14.92
CA ASN A 219 -14.93 -12.36 15.42
C ASN A 219 -15.73 -11.42 14.47
N GLY A 220 -16.84 -11.92 13.91
CA GLY A 220 -17.68 -11.15 12.99
C GLY A 220 -17.14 -11.01 11.56
N ALA A 221 -15.92 -11.45 11.27
CA ALA A 221 -15.34 -11.37 9.94
C ALA A 221 -15.28 -12.74 9.26
N LEU A 222 -15.64 -12.78 7.98
CA LEU A 222 -15.48 -13.96 7.13
C LEU A 222 -13.99 -14.14 6.81
N ARG A 223 -13.52 -15.38 6.94
CA ARG A 223 -12.11 -15.71 6.69
C ARG A 223 -11.99 -16.92 5.77
N MET A 224 -10.93 -16.90 4.98
CA MET A 224 -10.49 -18.02 4.16
C MET A 224 -9.13 -18.49 4.65
N SER A 225 -8.89 -19.79 4.71
CA SER A 225 -7.55 -20.35 4.95
C SER A 225 -7.19 -21.36 3.86
N ILE A 226 -5.95 -21.30 3.41
CA ILE A 226 -5.38 -22.19 2.39
C ILE A 226 -4.05 -22.71 2.92
N GLU A 227 -3.86 -24.04 2.83
CA GLU A 227 -2.63 -24.71 3.28
C GLU A 227 -1.66 -24.91 2.12
N GLY A 228 -0.38 -25.12 2.44
CA GLY A 228 0.66 -25.43 1.44
C GLY A 228 1.33 -24.22 0.80
N ILE A 229 1.14 -22.99 1.33
CA ILE A 229 1.72 -21.76 0.81
C ILE A 229 3.04 -21.46 1.51
N GLN A 230 4.17 -21.71 0.83
CA GLN A 230 5.52 -21.65 1.43
C GLN A 230 6.37 -20.49 0.94
N SER A 231 5.82 -19.56 0.12
CA SER A 231 6.53 -18.36 -0.34
C SER A 231 5.54 -17.26 -0.70
N THR A 232 6.03 -16.03 -0.75
CA THR A 232 5.28 -14.86 -1.23
C THR A 232 4.83 -15.05 -2.68
N LEU A 233 5.72 -15.56 -3.53
CA LEU A 233 5.42 -15.88 -4.92
C LEU A 233 4.32 -16.94 -5.06
N ALA A 234 4.29 -17.97 -4.19
CA ALA A 234 3.22 -18.97 -4.21
C ALA A 234 1.87 -18.37 -3.81
N ALA A 235 1.87 -17.45 -2.81
CA ALA A 235 0.69 -16.71 -2.43
C ALA A 235 0.19 -15.78 -3.54
N LEU A 236 1.10 -15.08 -4.21
CA LEU A 236 0.80 -14.21 -5.34
C LEU A 236 0.11 -14.98 -6.45
N ARG A 237 0.71 -16.08 -6.90
CA ARG A 237 0.17 -16.96 -7.95
C ARG A 237 -1.20 -17.51 -7.61
N LEU A 238 -1.41 -17.86 -6.35
CA LEU A 238 -2.71 -18.32 -5.86
C LEU A 238 -3.78 -17.24 -5.97
N LEU A 239 -3.48 -16.01 -5.53
CA LEU A 239 -4.44 -14.91 -5.58
C LEU A 239 -4.71 -14.46 -7.01
N GLU A 240 -3.73 -14.50 -7.91
CA GLU A 240 -3.91 -14.30 -9.35
C GLU A 240 -4.88 -15.33 -9.95
N ASP A 241 -4.74 -16.62 -9.60
CA ASP A 241 -5.66 -17.68 -10.04
C ASP A 241 -7.08 -17.42 -9.54
N ILE A 242 -7.25 -17.04 -8.29
CA ILE A 242 -8.55 -16.69 -7.69
C ILE A 242 -9.15 -15.45 -8.39
N ALA A 243 -8.32 -14.46 -8.70
CA ALA A 243 -8.72 -13.24 -9.41
C ALA A 243 -9.10 -13.50 -10.87
N GLY A 244 -8.66 -14.62 -11.43
CA GLY A 244 -8.85 -14.97 -12.85
C GLY A 244 -7.89 -14.26 -13.79
N LEU A 245 -6.79 -13.69 -13.28
CA LEU A 245 -5.81 -12.93 -14.05
C LEU A 245 -4.85 -13.84 -14.84
N ARG A 246 -4.66 -15.09 -14.44
CA ARG A 246 -3.79 -16.06 -15.11
C ARG A 246 -4.41 -16.74 -16.32
N ALA A 247 -5.72 -16.69 -16.48
CA ALA A 247 -6.41 -17.36 -17.59
C ALA A 247 -6.09 -16.74 -18.96
N GLU A 248 -5.62 -15.49 -19.01
CA GLU A 248 -5.28 -14.80 -20.26
C GLU A 248 -3.87 -15.14 -20.79
N GLU A 249 -2.93 -15.56 -19.96
CA GLU A 249 -1.59 -15.99 -20.40
C GLU A 249 -1.54 -17.43 -20.94
N ALA A 250 -2.52 -18.26 -20.61
CA ALA A 250 -2.58 -19.67 -20.99
C ALA A 250 -3.38 -19.97 -22.28
N ALA A 251 -3.96 -18.96 -22.93
CA ALA A 251 -4.62 -19.15 -24.22
C ALA A 251 -3.55 -19.24 -25.32
N PRO A 252 -3.37 -20.41 -26.00
CA PRO A 252 -2.46 -20.48 -27.12
C PRO A 252 -2.95 -19.52 -28.20
N LYS A 253 -2.07 -18.64 -28.67
CA LYS A 253 -2.31 -17.86 -29.89
C LYS A 253 -2.53 -18.84 -31.02
N TYR A 254 -3.78 -19.02 -31.40
CA TYR A 254 -4.15 -19.79 -32.59
C TYR A 254 -3.72 -18.96 -33.79
N GLU A 255 -2.57 -19.29 -34.36
CA GLU A 255 -2.20 -18.82 -35.70
C GLU A 255 -3.15 -19.49 -36.67
N SER A 256 -4.03 -18.71 -37.28
CA SER A 256 -4.84 -19.15 -38.41
C SER A 256 -3.91 -19.50 -39.58
N PRO A 257 -4.03 -20.68 -40.20
CA PRO A 257 -3.26 -20.97 -41.40
C PRO A 257 -3.71 -20.04 -42.53
N VAL A 258 -2.75 -19.29 -43.04
CA VAL A 258 -2.91 -18.50 -44.27
C VAL A 258 -3.15 -19.49 -45.44
N ASN A 259 -4.27 -19.38 -46.09
CA ASN A 259 -4.50 -19.85 -47.45
C ASN A 259 -4.31 -18.74 -48.43
#